data_3cfad6bb1f52fa9639e144896e4771d1
#
_entry.id   3cfad6bb1f52fa9639e144896e4771d1
#
_cell.length_a   1.000
_cell.length_b   1.000
_cell.length_c   1.000
_cell.angle_alpha   90.00
_cell.angle_beta   90.00
_cell.angle_gamma   90.00
#
_symmetry.space_group_name_H-M   'P 1'
#
loop_
_entity.id
_entity.type
_entity.pdbx_description
1 polymer ?
#
loop_
_entity_poly.entity_id
_entity_poly.type
_entity_poly.pdbx_seq_one_letter_code
_entity_poly.pdbx_strand_id
1 'polypeptide(L)'
;LGEWESNQFGVMKIKLEWVIALVFLLIMGLGCMQLSNSFYMIHDNLDSEVIFKTQPAKEGLFFQLSNQSVVSGYMGDIPKNAYTNSPFNLISWLFFLLPASWAMFILVIGIRVVAFTGMMLLLKTMSTQENTMMRKLSIGFLSIGFAMLPFYAIHGFFIPGLPLAILALFRIQKNEKIYLNFGLLLLYGLASSFILGGFAFLALVGGYILWMLVRKKEGKWRMLLAMALLTLSLALSDIGLFIQFFTDSQFVSHRTEWELSGFAFKPMLHAAFDLFMNGQYHAPSEHLPLLLFIPILVIINWKSGVHDRKFWLLLVGIIGVAFFAGWYKSIYALNVRNAIPFLKAFQLDRFYFLYAVAWILCYFYASRSDRPWKQYLALCGAFGFCIFALAKNEEWLSNVIGKKHSERVENWDTYYGVNKCNELYVLAEPQHTKRVLHYGIDPAVGAFLGYATVDGYHTNYPVALKHNFMELIAPALKFNKAYSENIQSWGSKLVLPINAKHEILLNWERAKMMQLSYIFSAYELEKNEHLNLKGKIPNFNSFGDLYVYELN
;
A
#
# COMPACT_ATOMS: atom_id res chain seq x y z
N LEU A 1 2.28 -23.97 69.56
CA LEU A 1 3.61 -23.91 68.98
C LEU A 1 3.46 -23.55 67.53
N GLY A 2 3.94 -22.36 67.23
CA GLY A 2 3.70 -21.46 66.19
C GLY A 2 3.70 -21.97 64.77
N GLU A 3 2.69 -21.52 64.09
CA GLU A 3 2.64 -21.44 62.63
C GLU A 3 3.60 -20.34 62.17
N TRP A 4 4.67 -20.74 61.49
CA TRP A 4 5.50 -19.82 60.73
C TRP A 4 4.83 -19.62 59.37
N GLU A 5 4.08 -18.51 59.21
CA GLU A 5 3.65 -18.03 57.93
C GLU A 5 4.89 -17.70 57.09
N SER A 6 5.18 -18.54 56.11
CA SER A 6 6.14 -18.23 55.07
C SER A 6 5.55 -17.09 54.21
N ASN A 7 6.06 -15.89 54.40
CA ASN A 7 5.85 -14.76 53.49
C ASN A 7 6.28 -15.17 52.07
N GLN A 8 5.32 -15.59 51.27
CA GLN A 8 5.51 -15.78 49.85
C GLN A 8 5.76 -14.39 49.24
N PHE A 9 6.99 -14.13 48.84
CA PHE A 9 7.31 -13.09 47.86
C PHE A 9 6.42 -13.34 46.67
N GLY A 10 5.43 -12.50 46.48
CA GLY A 10 4.51 -12.56 45.36
C GLY A 10 5.26 -12.33 44.05
N VAL A 11 5.81 -13.39 43.48
CA VAL A 11 6.34 -13.36 42.11
C VAL A 11 5.16 -13.01 41.23
N MET A 12 5.16 -11.77 40.74
CA MET A 12 4.15 -11.25 39.84
C MET A 12 4.15 -12.13 38.58
N LYS A 13 3.14 -13.00 38.44
CA LYS A 13 3.00 -13.89 37.28
C LYS A 13 2.74 -13.01 36.05
N ILE A 14 3.81 -12.65 35.35
CA ILE A 14 3.70 -11.91 34.07
C ILE A 14 2.87 -12.77 33.13
N LYS A 15 1.75 -12.21 32.61
CA LYS A 15 0.93 -12.91 31.63
C LYS A 15 1.73 -13.06 30.33
N LEU A 16 1.66 -14.22 29.70
CA LEU A 16 2.38 -14.52 28.45
C LEU A 16 2.08 -13.49 27.35
N GLU A 17 0.87 -12.93 27.32
CA GLU A 17 0.50 -11.88 26.37
C GLU A 17 1.34 -10.62 26.50
N TRP A 18 1.76 -10.24 27.72
CA TRP A 18 2.67 -9.11 27.94
C TRP A 18 4.08 -9.42 27.45
N VAL A 19 4.54 -10.66 27.60
CA VAL A 19 5.84 -11.09 27.06
C VAL A 19 5.82 -11.01 25.53
N ILE A 20 4.77 -11.52 24.89
CA ILE A 20 4.61 -11.45 23.42
C ILE A 20 4.56 -9.99 22.95
N ALA A 21 3.81 -9.12 23.64
CA ALA A 21 3.75 -7.70 23.31
C ALA A 21 5.12 -7.02 23.49
N LEU A 22 5.87 -7.35 24.53
CA LEU A 22 7.24 -6.83 24.72
C LEU A 22 8.18 -7.29 23.60
N VAL A 23 8.14 -8.57 23.22
CA VAL A 23 8.93 -9.09 22.08
C VAL A 23 8.59 -8.35 20.80
N PHE A 24 7.30 -8.10 20.52
CA PHE A 24 6.89 -7.29 19.38
C PHE A 24 7.45 -5.86 19.45
N LEU A 25 7.36 -5.20 20.61
CA LEU A 25 7.90 -3.84 20.79
C LEU A 25 9.43 -3.79 20.63
N LEU A 26 10.15 -4.82 21.06
CA LEU A 26 11.60 -4.94 20.83
C LEU A 26 11.92 -5.09 19.35
N ILE A 27 11.21 -5.96 18.63
CA ILE A 27 11.36 -6.11 17.17
C ILE A 27 11.08 -4.78 16.45
N MET A 28 10.01 -4.09 16.83
CA MET A 28 9.68 -2.77 16.30
C MET A 28 10.78 -1.75 16.61
N GLY A 29 11.25 -1.71 17.85
CA GLY A 29 12.30 -0.79 18.30
C GLY A 29 13.59 -0.92 17.50
N LEU A 30 13.99 -2.15 17.16
CA LEU A 30 15.15 -2.38 16.29
C LEU A 30 14.98 -1.72 14.91
N GLY A 31 13.79 -1.81 14.29
CA GLY A 31 13.50 -1.16 13.01
C GLY A 31 13.27 0.36 13.10
N CYS A 32 13.21 0.93 14.30
CA CYS A 32 13.01 2.37 14.50
C CYS A 32 14.33 3.14 14.78
N MET A 33 15.49 2.51 14.64
CA MET A 33 16.78 3.11 15.01
C MET A 33 17.15 4.33 14.15
N GLN A 34 16.67 4.39 12.91
CA GLN A 34 16.92 5.49 11.97
C GLN A 34 15.97 6.70 12.17
N LEU A 35 14.92 6.57 12.99
CA LEU A 35 13.90 7.61 13.24
C LEU A 35 13.31 8.17 11.92
N SER A 36 13.23 9.51 11.79
CA SER A 36 12.66 10.18 10.63
C SER A 36 13.44 9.97 9.33
N ASN A 37 14.73 9.61 9.42
CA ASN A 37 15.57 9.28 8.27
C ASN A 37 15.66 7.76 8.06
N SER A 38 14.52 7.09 8.04
CA SER A 38 14.42 5.64 7.86
C SER A 38 14.47 5.25 6.40
N PHE A 39 14.72 3.94 6.18
CA PHE A 39 14.58 3.30 4.88
C PHE A 39 13.12 2.95 4.61
N TYR A 40 12.65 3.26 3.41
CA TYR A 40 11.29 2.98 2.95
C TYR A 40 11.29 2.33 1.56
N MET A 41 10.24 1.59 1.25
CA MET A 41 9.99 1.13 -0.11
C MET A 41 9.91 2.34 -1.05
N ILE A 42 10.56 2.25 -2.22
CA ILE A 42 10.54 3.32 -3.23
C ILE A 42 9.20 3.31 -3.95
N HIS A 43 8.87 2.19 -4.58
CA HIS A 43 7.69 2.05 -5.42
C HIS A 43 6.39 2.27 -4.64
N ASP A 44 5.49 3.08 -5.21
CA ASP A 44 4.22 3.48 -4.63
C ASP A 44 4.29 4.20 -3.27
N ASN A 45 5.49 4.46 -2.74
CA ASN A 45 5.69 5.27 -1.54
C ASN A 45 6.48 6.55 -1.87
N LEU A 46 7.84 6.44 -1.98
CA LEU A 46 8.70 7.62 -2.17
C LEU A 46 8.53 8.22 -3.57
N ASP A 47 8.30 7.38 -4.60
CA ASP A 47 8.23 7.81 -6.00
C ASP A 47 6.88 8.44 -6.40
N SER A 48 5.86 8.39 -5.54
CA SER A 48 4.51 8.86 -5.90
C SER A 48 3.65 9.32 -4.72
N GLU A 49 3.20 8.41 -3.87
CA GLU A 49 2.13 8.68 -2.88
C GLU A 49 2.55 9.70 -1.81
N VAL A 50 3.84 9.77 -1.43
CA VAL A 50 4.35 10.84 -0.56
C VAL A 50 4.07 12.20 -1.19
N ILE A 51 4.29 12.33 -2.50
CA ILE A 51 4.01 13.56 -3.24
C ILE A 51 2.51 13.83 -3.27
N PHE A 52 1.67 12.80 -3.47
CA PHE A 52 0.21 12.97 -3.46
C PHE A 52 -0.32 13.48 -2.12
N LYS A 53 0.30 13.09 -1.01
CA LYS A 53 -0.09 13.57 0.31
C LYS A 53 0.45 14.97 0.63
N THR A 54 1.62 15.32 0.12
CA THR A 54 2.32 16.57 0.48
C THR A 54 1.99 17.73 -0.43
N GLN A 55 1.91 17.55 -1.76
CA GLN A 55 1.72 18.66 -2.71
C GLN A 55 0.42 19.44 -2.49
N PRO A 56 -0.77 18.81 -2.40
CA PRO A 56 -2.00 19.56 -2.15
C PRO A 56 -1.95 20.35 -0.84
N ALA A 57 -1.22 19.85 0.17
CA ALA A 57 -1.06 20.56 1.44
C ALA A 57 -0.13 21.78 1.31
N LYS A 58 1.01 21.65 0.61
CA LYS A 58 1.97 22.72 0.35
C LYS A 58 1.35 23.86 -0.45
N GLU A 59 0.46 23.57 -1.39
CA GLU A 59 -0.24 24.57 -2.21
C GLU A 59 -1.52 25.12 -1.55
N GLY A 60 -1.78 24.80 -0.26
CA GLY A 60 -2.95 25.30 0.47
C GLY A 60 -4.29 24.70 0.03
N LEU A 61 -4.26 23.60 -0.73
CA LEU A 61 -5.43 22.97 -1.32
C LEU A 61 -5.98 21.81 -0.49
N PHE A 62 -5.45 21.55 0.71
CA PHE A 62 -5.82 20.40 1.55
C PHE A 62 -7.33 20.25 1.76
N PHE A 63 -8.03 21.36 2.06
CA PHE A 63 -9.47 21.37 2.33
C PHE A 63 -10.32 21.55 1.06
N GLN A 64 -9.72 21.78 -0.09
CA GLN A 64 -10.46 22.04 -1.32
C GLN A 64 -11.04 20.73 -1.89
N LEU A 65 -12.30 20.78 -2.28
CA LEU A 65 -13.03 19.69 -2.94
C LEU A 65 -13.62 20.11 -4.29
N SER A 66 -13.28 21.33 -4.76
CA SER A 66 -13.71 21.83 -6.05
C SER A 66 -12.95 21.15 -7.19
N ASN A 67 -13.63 20.80 -8.27
CA ASN A 67 -13.00 20.29 -9.51
C ASN A 67 -12.14 21.35 -10.21
N GLN A 68 -12.33 22.64 -9.88
CA GLN A 68 -11.52 23.74 -10.42
C GLN A 68 -10.20 23.93 -9.68
N SER A 69 -10.02 23.30 -8.52
CA SER A 69 -8.76 23.36 -7.77
C SER A 69 -7.72 22.47 -8.44
N VAL A 70 -6.57 23.05 -8.77
CA VAL A 70 -5.50 22.40 -9.51
C VAL A 70 -4.21 22.44 -8.70
N VAL A 71 -3.52 21.30 -8.61
CA VAL A 71 -2.17 21.17 -8.06
C VAL A 71 -1.17 21.35 -9.21
N SER A 72 -0.39 22.41 -9.15
CA SER A 72 0.49 22.84 -10.26
C SER A 72 1.94 22.35 -10.11
N GLY A 73 2.31 21.87 -8.95
CA GLY A 73 3.69 21.50 -8.64
C GLY A 73 4.13 20.11 -9.12
N TYR A 74 3.25 19.29 -9.72
CA TYR A 74 3.61 17.93 -10.12
C TYR A 74 2.96 17.48 -11.42
N MET A 75 3.77 17.04 -12.37
CA MET A 75 3.34 16.53 -13.70
C MET A 75 2.49 17.54 -14.51
N GLY A 76 2.66 18.82 -14.29
CA GLY A 76 1.77 19.85 -14.84
C GLY A 76 0.52 20.04 -13.95
N ASP A 77 -0.56 20.53 -14.53
CA ASP A 77 -1.74 20.97 -13.79
C ASP A 77 -2.73 19.82 -13.60
N ILE A 78 -2.62 19.11 -12.46
CA ILE A 78 -3.51 17.99 -12.14
C ILE A 78 -4.64 18.47 -11.22
N PRO A 79 -5.92 18.18 -11.52
CA PRO A 79 -7.02 18.48 -10.62
C PRO A 79 -6.79 17.88 -9.24
N LYS A 80 -7.00 18.67 -8.20
CA LYS A 80 -6.77 18.24 -6.80
C LYS A 80 -7.57 16.99 -6.44
N ASN A 81 -8.77 16.85 -6.97
CA ASN A 81 -9.63 15.69 -6.73
C ASN A 81 -9.11 14.38 -7.38
N ALA A 82 -8.13 14.45 -8.29
CA ALA A 82 -7.46 13.27 -8.82
C ALA A 82 -6.42 12.67 -7.86
N TYR A 83 -6.01 13.41 -6.82
CA TYR A 83 -5.08 12.94 -5.80
C TYR A 83 -5.78 12.10 -4.73
N THR A 84 -5.06 11.12 -4.19
CA THR A 84 -5.48 10.33 -3.02
C THR A 84 -5.32 11.11 -1.70
N ASN A 85 -5.65 12.39 -1.72
CA ASN A 85 -5.55 13.32 -0.61
C ASN A 85 -6.94 13.92 -0.32
N SER A 86 -7.50 13.57 0.83
CA SER A 86 -8.82 14.02 1.27
C SER A 86 -8.77 14.60 2.68
N PRO A 87 -9.49 15.68 2.98
CA PRO A 87 -9.59 16.21 4.34
C PRO A 87 -10.30 15.27 5.32
N PHE A 88 -10.95 14.22 4.82
CA PHE A 88 -11.55 13.18 5.65
C PHE A 88 -10.64 11.95 5.80
N ASN A 89 -9.50 11.87 5.09
CA ASN A 89 -8.56 10.78 5.23
C ASN A 89 -7.57 11.07 6.35
N LEU A 90 -7.55 10.21 7.39
CA LEU A 90 -6.67 10.39 8.56
C LEU A 90 -5.18 10.34 8.22
N ILE A 91 -4.79 9.61 7.18
CA ILE A 91 -3.39 9.58 6.73
C ILE A 91 -2.98 10.93 6.16
N SER A 92 -3.86 11.57 5.39
CA SER A 92 -3.59 12.90 4.82
C SER A 92 -3.35 13.95 5.91
N TRP A 93 -4.00 13.82 7.06
CA TRP A 93 -3.76 14.71 8.21
C TRP A 93 -2.37 14.57 8.81
N LEU A 94 -1.78 13.38 8.81
CA LEU A 94 -0.39 13.22 9.27
C LEU A 94 0.56 14.06 8.42
N PHE A 95 0.40 14.00 7.08
CA PHE A 95 1.24 14.75 6.14
C PHE A 95 0.91 16.26 6.07
N PHE A 96 -0.29 16.64 6.51
CA PHE A 96 -0.67 18.05 6.64
C PHE A 96 -0.09 18.70 7.91
N LEU A 97 -0.04 17.96 9.02
CA LEU A 97 0.34 18.48 10.34
C LEU A 97 1.84 18.32 10.64
N LEU A 98 2.52 17.35 10.03
CA LEU A 98 3.90 16.98 10.36
C LEU A 98 4.80 17.08 9.13
N PRO A 99 6.12 17.29 9.33
CA PRO A 99 7.09 17.05 8.28
C PRO A 99 6.93 15.65 7.69
N ALA A 100 7.02 15.53 6.37
CA ALA A 100 6.65 14.31 5.65
C ALA A 100 7.42 13.05 6.12
N SER A 101 8.72 13.19 6.48
CA SER A 101 9.51 12.08 7.03
C SER A 101 8.97 11.58 8.38
N TRP A 102 8.55 12.50 9.26
CA TRP A 102 7.92 12.13 10.54
C TRP A 102 6.53 11.56 10.35
N ALA A 103 5.75 12.10 9.41
CA ALA A 103 4.43 11.57 9.06
C ALA A 103 4.54 10.12 8.59
N MET A 104 5.50 9.82 7.71
CA MET A 104 5.76 8.47 7.22
C MET A 104 6.23 7.53 8.33
N PHE A 105 7.15 7.99 9.20
CA PHE A 105 7.64 7.22 10.33
C PHE A 105 6.53 6.82 11.31
N ILE A 106 5.70 7.79 11.71
CA ILE A 106 4.55 7.56 12.61
C ILE A 106 3.53 6.63 11.95
N LEU A 107 3.29 6.79 10.65
CA LEU A 107 2.39 5.92 9.90
C LEU A 107 2.87 4.46 9.92
N VAL A 108 4.15 4.21 9.63
CA VAL A 108 4.75 2.86 9.66
C VAL A 108 4.60 2.21 11.04
N ILE A 109 4.87 2.95 12.12
CA ILE A 109 4.65 2.45 13.48
C ILE A 109 3.17 2.15 13.72
N GLY A 110 2.30 3.10 13.38
CA GLY A 110 0.86 2.99 13.60
C GLY A 110 0.24 1.77 12.94
N ILE A 111 0.55 1.52 11.67
CA ILE A 111 0.02 0.36 10.94
C ILE A 111 0.48 -0.96 11.55
N ARG A 112 1.73 -1.07 12.02
CA ARG A 112 2.27 -2.28 12.65
C ARG A 112 1.63 -2.55 14.01
N VAL A 113 1.46 -1.51 14.83
CA VAL A 113 0.80 -1.62 16.14
C VAL A 113 -0.66 -2.04 15.98
N VAL A 114 -1.38 -1.45 15.03
CA VAL A 114 -2.78 -1.80 14.74
C VAL A 114 -2.88 -3.22 14.17
N ALA A 115 -1.97 -3.61 13.29
CA ALA A 115 -1.91 -4.97 12.73
C ALA A 115 -1.69 -6.02 13.82
N PHE A 116 -0.68 -5.82 14.67
CA PHE A 116 -0.40 -6.73 15.80
C PHE A 116 -1.59 -6.84 16.74
N THR A 117 -2.08 -5.69 17.22
CA THR A 117 -3.16 -5.65 18.21
C THR A 117 -4.46 -6.23 17.63
N GLY A 118 -4.80 -5.85 16.40
CA GLY A 118 -6.00 -6.34 15.72
C GLY A 118 -5.98 -7.85 15.49
N MET A 119 -4.87 -8.40 15.00
CA MET A 119 -4.71 -9.83 14.77
C MET A 119 -4.71 -10.62 16.09
N MET A 120 -3.96 -10.15 17.09
CA MET A 120 -3.92 -10.77 18.42
C MET A 120 -5.33 -10.85 19.04
N LEU A 121 -6.08 -9.75 19.01
CA LEU A 121 -7.43 -9.70 19.59
C LEU A 121 -8.43 -10.55 18.80
N LEU A 122 -8.34 -10.54 17.47
CA LEU A 122 -9.20 -11.35 16.60
C LEU A 122 -8.99 -12.84 16.87
N LEU A 123 -7.76 -13.33 16.77
CA LEU A 123 -7.43 -14.75 16.98
C LEU A 123 -7.76 -15.20 18.41
N LYS A 124 -7.50 -14.36 19.41
CA LYS A 124 -7.87 -14.64 20.81
C LYS A 124 -9.39 -14.76 20.98
N THR A 125 -10.18 -13.87 20.36
CA THR A 125 -11.64 -13.90 20.40
C THR A 125 -12.20 -15.14 19.69
N MET A 126 -11.53 -15.61 18.63
CA MET A 126 -11.94 -16.80 17.89
C MET A 126 -11.45 -18.11 18.51
N SER A 127 -10.54 -18.04 19.48
CA SER A 127 -10.03 -19.21 20.23
C SER A 127 -11.01 -19.56 21.35
N THR A 128 -12.03 -20.35 21.04
CA THR A 128 -13.07 -20.77 22.00
C THR A 128 -12.66 -21.96 22.87
N GLN A 129 -11.55 -22.63 22.53
CA GLN A 129 -11.06 -23.82 23.20
C GLN A 129 -9.60 -23.64 23.59
N GLU A 130 -9.27 -24.17 24.78
CA GLU A 130 -7.95 -24.39 25.32
C GLU A 130 -6.97 -23.19 25.32
N ASN A 131 -6.84 -22.63 26.48
CA ASN A 131 -5.86 -21.59 26.83
C ASN A 131 -4.46 -22.20 27.02
N THR A 132 -4.06 -23.20 26.19
CA THR A 132 -2.75 -23.81 26.29
C THR A 132 -1.65 -22.81 25.96
N MET A 133 -0.48 -22.97 26.55
CA MET A 133 0.68 -22.14 26.29
C MET A 133 1.05 -22.14 24.79
N MET A 134 1.02 -23.34 24.16
CA MET A 134 1.35 -23.50 22.73
C MET A 134 0.39 -22.71 21.82
N ARG A 135 -0.91 -22.74 22.16
CA ARG A 135 -1.91 -21.96 21.41
C ARG A 135 -1.70 -20.46 21.53
N LYS A 136 -1.40 -19.97 22.73
CA LYS A 136 -1.09 -18.55 22.96
C LYS A 136 0.16 -18.11 22.22
N LEU A 137 1.22 -18.93 22.21
CA LEU A 137 2.45 -18.66 21.45
C LEU A 137 2.16 -18.65 19.94
N SER A 138 1.39 -19.62 19.42
CA SER A 138 1.01 -19.63 18.00
C SER A 138 0.24 -18.36 17.61
N ILE A 139 -0.71 -17.91 18.43
CA ILE A 139 -1.42 -16.64 18.22
C ILE A 139 -0.43 -15.47 18.23
N GLY A 140 0.53 -15.47 19.16
CA GLY A 140 1.57 -14.45 19.24
C GLY A 140 2.42 -14.36 17.98
N PHE A 141 2.97 -15.49 17.51
CA PHE A 141 3.79 -15.52 16.30
C PHE A 141 3.00 -15.18 15.04
N LEU A 142 1.76 -15.63 14.89
CA LEU A 142 0.88 -15.23 13.78
C LEU A 142 0.63 -13.71 13.79
N SER A 143 0.45 -13.13 14.99
CA SER A 143 0.20 -11.68 15.12
C SER A 143 1.44 -10.85 14.86
N ILE A 144 2.62 -11.27 15.33
CA ILE A 144 3.91 -10.64 15.02
C ILE A 144 4.20 -10.76 13.52
N GLY A 145 4.08 -11.97 12.96
CA GLY A 145 4.31 -12.20 11.54
C GLY A 145 3.39 -11.35 10.66
N PHE A 146 2.09 -11.24 11.01
CA PHE A 146 1.17 -10.36 10.30
C PHE A 146 1.60 -8.88 10.39
N ALA A 147 1.95 -8.40 11.58
CA ALA A 147 2.38 -7.01 11.77
C ALA A 147 3.69 -6.68 11.05
N MET A 148 4.53 -7.69 10.81
CA MET A 148 5.82 -7.55 10.14
C MET A 148 5.77 -7.84 8.64
N LEU A 149 4.59 -8.07 8.05
CA LEU A 149 4.45 -8.11 6.60
C LEU A 149 4.93 -6.79 5.97
N PRO A 150 5.51 -6.82 4.75
CA PRO A 150 5.99 -5.61 4.08
C PRO A 150 4.83 -4.79 3.50
N PHE A 151 4.01 -4.22 4.39
CA PHE A 151 2.89 -3.36 4.00
C PHE A 151 3.38 -2.10 3.30
N TYR A 152 2.66 -1.68 2.27
CA TYR A 152 2.78 -0.34 1.71
C TYR A 152 2.16 0.66 2.69
N ALA A 153 3.01 1.35 3.44
CA ALA A 153 2.57 2.23 4.53
C ALA A 153 1.58 3.30 4.04
N ILE A 154 1.84 3.86 2.88
CA ILE A 154 1.01 4.92 2.30
C ILE A 154 -0.41 4.47 1.91
N HIS A 155 -0.63 3.16 1.70
CA HIS A 155 -1.96 2.59 1.52
C HIS A 155 -2.79 2.60 2.81
N GLY A 156 -2.19 3.02 3.94
CA GLY A 156 -2.85 3.22 5.22
C GLY A 156 -3.24 1.91 5.92
N PHE A 157 -4.35 1.98 6.62
CA PHE A 157 -4.78 0.92 7.53
C PHE A 157 -5.64 -0.17 6.89
N PHE A 158 -5.83 -0.17 5.55
CA PHE A 158 -6.75 -1.13 4.94
C PHE A 158 -6.40 -2.58 5.28
N ILE A 159 -5.22 -3.07 4.90
CA ILE A 159 -4.78 -4.44 5.22
C ILE A 159 -4.42 -4.58 6.70
N PRO A 160 -3.55 -3.72 7.28
CA PRO A 160 -3.14 -3.83 8.69
C PRO A 160 -4.30 -3.76 9.69
N GLY A 161 -5.29 -2.93 9.42
CA GLY A 161 -6.47 -2.74 10.28
C GLY A 161 -7.60 -3.74 10.06
N LEU A 162 -7.54 -4.54 8.98
CA LEU A 162 -8.62 -5.48 8.62
C LEU A 162 -8.98 -6.46 9.75
N PRO A 163 -8.04 -7.06 10.51
CA PRO A 163 -8.37 -7.91 11.64
C PRO A 163 -9.20 -7.17 12.71
N LEU A 164 -8.86 -5.91 12.97
CA LEU A 164 -9.59 -5.08 13.93
C LEU A 164 -11.00 -4.75 13.44
N ALA A 165 -11.16 -4.44 12.15
CA ALA A 165 -12.46 -4.20 11.53
C ALA A 165 -13.35 -5.45 11.56
N ILE A 166 -12.81 -6.64 11.26
CA ILE A 166 -13.51 -7.93 11.37
C ILE A 166 -13.95 -8.17 12.82
N LEU A 167 -13.07 -7.93 13.79
CA LEU A 167 -13.38 -8.06 15.22
C LEU A 167 -14.51 -7.10 15.63
N ALA A 168 -14.46 -5.85 15.17
CA ALA A 168 -15.49 -4.86 15.46
C ALA A 168 -16.86 -5.29 14.92
N LEU A 169 -16.93 -5.75 13.67
CA LEU A 169 -18.15 -6.30 13.06
C LEU A 169 -18.68 -7.50 13.86
N PHE A 170 -17.81 -8.41 14.27
CA PHE A 170 -18.20 -9.58 15.07
C PHE A 170 -18.79 -9.18 16.43
N ARG A 171 -18.22 -8.19 17.09
CA ARG A 171 -18.72 -7.65 18.38
C ARG A 171 -20.03 -6.86 18.21
N ILE A 172 -20.17 -6.06 17.14
CA ILE A 172 -21.41 -5.36 16.80
C ILE A 172 -22.54 -6.37 16.59
N GLN A 173 -22.30 -7.44 15.85
CA GLN A 173 -23.29 -8.50 15.66
C GLN A 173 -23.79 -9.05 17.00
N LYS A 174 -22.87 -9.29 17.96
CA LYS A 174 -23.17 -9.80 19.30
C LYS A 174 -23.69 -8.76 20.29
N ASN A 175 -23.78 -7.52 19.90
CA ASN A 175 -24.15 -6.41 20.78
C ASN A 175 -23.13 -6.12 21.91
N GLU A 176 -21.84 -6.40 21.66
CA GLU A 176 -20.77 -6.18 22.62
C GLU A 176 -20.09 -4.82 22.38
N LYS A 177 -19.96 -3.96 23.41
CA LYS A 177 -19.30 -2.64 23.36
C LYS A 177 -19.62 -1.86 22.07
N ILE A 178 -20.88 -1.76 21.74
CA ILE A 178 -21.39 -1.36 20.42
C ILE A 178 -20.82 -0.02 19.93
N TYR A 179 -20.85 1.02 20.77
CA TYR A 179 -20.36 2.36 20.41
C TYR A 179 -18.86 2.38 20.11
N LEU A 180 -18.05 1.67 20.92
CA LEU A 180 -16.62 1.54 20.68
C LEU A 180 -16.33 0.87 19.33
N ASN A 181 -17.07 -0.18 18.99
CA ASN A 181 -16.85 -0.91 17.76
C ASN A 181 -17.34 -0.15 16.53
N PHE A 182 -18.40 0.64 16.63
CA PHE A 182 -18.79 1.61 15.59
C PHE A 182 -17.70 2.68 15.40
N GLY A 183 -17.15 3.23 16.49
CA GLY A 183 -16.02 4.16 16.43
C GLY A 183 -14.78 3.56 15.75
N LEU A 184 -14.45 2.31 16.07
CA LEU A 184 -13.34 1.60 15.42
C LEU A 184 -13.57 1.41 13.91
N LEU A 185 -14.81 1.07 13.48
CA LEU A 185 -15.13 0.96 12.06
C LEU A 185 -15.06 2.31 11.35
N LEU A 186 -15.52 3.38 11.97
CA LEU A 186 -15.41 4.73 11.43
C LEU A 186 -13.94 5.11 11.22
N LEU A 187 -13.11 4.97 12.25
CA LEU A 187 -11.67 5.27 12.16
C LEU A 187 -10.97 4.39 11.13
N TYR A 188 -11.30 3.10 11.07
CA TYR A 188 -10.77 2.20 10.05
C TYR A 188 -11.11 2.66 8.64
N GLY A 189 -12.37 3.03 8.37
CA GLY A 189 -12.78 3.51 7.06
C GLY A 189 -12.10 4.82 6.67
N LEU A 190 -12.02 5.80 7.60
CA LEU A 190 -11.36 7.08 7.36
C LEU A 190 -9.82 6.97 7.23
N ALA A 191 -9.21 5.90 7.74
CA ALA A 191 -7.77 5.63 7.59
C ALA A 191 -7.45 4.61 6.47
N SER A 192 -8.43 4.23 5.67
CA SER A 192 -8.33 3.25 4.59
C SER A 192 -8.74 3.88 3.26
N SER A 193 -8.75 3.09 2.17
CA SER A 193 -9.21 3.54 0.85
C SER A 193 -10.28 2.60 0.32
N PHE A 194 -11.38 3.17 -0.17
CA PHE A 194 -12.42 2.44 -0.90
C PHE A 194 -11.85 1.81 -2.18
N ILE A 195 -11.08 2.57 -2.94
CA ILE A 195 -10.58 2.20 -4.28
C ILE A 195 -9.49 1.13 -4.21
N LEU A 196 -8.65 1.14 -3.17
CA LEU A 196 -7.60 0.13 -3.04
C LEU A 196 -8.15 -1.28 -2.78
N GLY A 197 -9.13 -1.41 -1.91
CA GLY A 197 -9.68 -2.70 -1.56
C GLY A 197 -10.93 -2.64 -0.66
N GLY A 198 -11.33 -1.43 -0.21
CA GLY A 198 -12.50 -1.24 0.63
C GLY A 198 -13.77 -1.83 0.02
N PHE A 199 -13.94 -1.72 -1.30
CA PHE A 199 -15.07 -2.33 -2.01
C PHE A 199 -15.08 -3.86 -1.89
N ALA A 200 -13.92 -4.54 -1.91
CA ALA A 200 -13.83 -5.99 -1.77
C ALA A 200 -14.25 -6.44 -0.36
N PHE A 201 -13.83 -5.68 0.66
CA PHE A 201 -14.26 -5.94 2.04
C PHE A 201 -15.76 -5.70 2.22
N LEU A 202 -16.28 -4.59 1.67
CA LEU A 202 -17.73 -4.30 1.67
C LEU A 202 -18.54 -5.38 0.96
N ALA A 203 -18.06 -5.91 -0.16
CA ALA A 203 -18.71 -7.01 -0.87
C ALA A 203 -18.82 -8.27 0.00
N LEU A 204 -17.76 -8.62 0.75
CA LEU A 204 -17.80 -9.75 1.69
C LEU A 204 -18.76 -9.49 2.87
N VAL A 205 -18.72 -8.29 3.45
CA VAL A 205 -19.64 -7.90 4.54
C VAL A 205 -21.09 -7.92 4.04
N GLY A 206 -21.34 -7.38 2.85
CA GLY A 206 -22.66 -7.40 2.20
C GLY A 206 -23.17 -8.81 1.93
N GLY A 207 -22.33 -9.70 1.39
CA GLY A 207 -22.65 -11.11 1.21
C GLY A 207 -22.99 -11.82 2.53
N TYR A 208 -22.23 -11.53 3.59
CA TYR A 208 -22.53 -12.05 4.92
C TYR A 208 -23.87 -11.53 5.48
N ILE A 209 -24.15 -10.23 5.32
CA ILE A 209 -25.43 -9.63 5.74
C ILE A 209 -26.60 -10.24 4.95
N LEU A 210 -26.44 -10.43 3.64
CA LEU A 210 -27.47 -11.09 2.81
C LEU A 210 -27.76 -12.51 3.33
N TRP A 211 -26.71 -13.25 3.65
CA TRP A 211 -26.88 -14.57 4.27
C TRP A 211 -27.61 -14.49 5.62
N MET A 212 -27.28 -13.47 6.47
CA MET A 212 -27.97 -13.26 7.74
C MET A 212 -29.46 -12.92 7.54
N LEU A 213 -29.78 -12.10 6.52
CA LEU A 213 -31.17 -11.75 6.18
C LEU A 213 -31.98 -12.96 5.77
N VAL A 214 -31.43 -13.78 4.84
CA VAL A 214 -32.06 -15.01 4.35
C VAL A 214 -32.26 -16.02 5.49
N ARG A 215 -31.26 -16.16 6.36
CA ARG A 215 -31.31 -17.08 7.51
C ARG A 215 -31.99 -16.49 8.76
N LYS A 216 -32.56 -15.29 8.66
CA LYS A 216 -33.23 -14.55 9.75
C LYS A 216 -32.41 -14.49 11.04
N LYS A 217 -31.04 -14.33 10.90
CA LYS A 217 -30.13 -14.28 12.04
C LYS A 217 -30.31 -12.98 12.85
N GLU A 218 -30.04 -13.07 14.14
CA GLU A 218 -30.00 -11.91 15.03
C GLU A 218 -28.85 -10.96 14.69
N GLY A 219 -29.01 -9.68 15.02
CA GLY A 219 -27.98 -8.66 14.78
C GLY A 219 -27.90 -8.15 13.34
N LYS A 220 -28.73 -8.64 12.41
CA LYS A 220 -28.70 -8.25 10.98
C LYS A 220 -28.86 -6.73 10.77
N TRP A 221 -29.72 -6.06 11.53
CA TRP A 221 -29.93 -4.61 11.42
C TRP A 221 -28.73 -3.80 11.94
N ARG A 222 -28.08 -4.27 13.02
CA ARG A 222 -26.83 -3.68 13.50
C ARG A 222 -25.71 -3.83 12.47
N MET A 223 -25.65 -4.97 11.80
CA MET A 223 -24.68 -5.23 10.72
C MET A 223 -24.96 -4.37 9.48
N LEU A 224 -26.23 -4.13 9.13
CA LEU A 224 -26.58 -3.17 8.06
C LEU A 224 -26.12 -1.75 8.40
N LEU A 225 -26.35 -1.31 9.64
CA LEU A 225 -25.88 0.01 10.09
C LEU A 225 -24.35 0.09 10.10
N ALA A 226 -23.67 -0.97 10.53
CA ALA A 226 -22.19 -1.05 10.50
C ALA A 226 -21.66 -0.98 9.06
N MET A 227 -22.30 -1.68 8.12
CA MET A 227 -21.95 -1.61 6.70
C MET A 227 -22.19 -0.21 6.14
N ALA A 228 -23.30 0.43 6.45
CA ALA A 228 -23.60 1.80 6.00
C ALA A 228 -22.54 2.80 6.52
N LEU A 229 -22.18 2.71 7.81
CA LEU A 229 -21.12 3.54 8.39
C LEU A 229 -19.76 3.29 7.73
N LEU A 230 -19.40 2.02 7.51
CA LEU A 230 -18.15 1.65 6.86
C LEU A 230 -18.12 2.14 5.42
N THR A 231 -19.22 2.01 4.67
CA THR A 231 -19.32 2.52 3.31
C THR A 231 -19.16 4.04 3.28
N LEU A 232 -19.85 4.75 4.16
CA LEU A 232 -19.74 6.20 4.25
C LEU A 232 -18.32 6.65 4.60
N SER A 233 -17.69 6.04 5.59
CA SER A 233 -16.32 6.41 6.01
C SER A 233 -15.28 6.14 4.93
N LEU A 234 -15.37 5.02 4.22
CA LEU A 234 -14.52 4.71 3.08
C LEU A 234 -14.75 5.68 1.90
N ALA A 235 -16.01 6.03 1.63
CA ALA A 235 -16.34 7.00 0.57
C ALA A 235 -15.81 8.40 0.92
N LEU A 236 -15.94 8.83 2.17
CA LEU A 236 -15.39 10.11 2.65
C LEU A 236 -13.85 10.12 2.55
N SER A 237 -13.19 9.01 2.84
CA SER A 237 -11.74 8.90 2.71
C SER A 237 -11.25 9.18 1.28
N ASP A 238 -12.00 8.78 0.26
CA ASP A 238 -11.69 8.98 -1.17
C ASP A 238 -12.64 9.99 -1.84
N ILE A 239 -13.24 10.92 -1.08
CA ILE A 239 -14.34 11.80 -1.54
C ILE A 239 -13.98 12.63 -2.78
N GLY A 240 -12.73 13.08 -2.90
CA GLY A 240 -12.28 13.84 -4.08
C GLY A 240 -12.47 13.06 -5.37
N LEU A 241 -12.07 11.79 -5.39
CA LEU A 241 -12.22 10.91 -6.56
C LEU A 241 -13.71 10.67 -6.91
N PHE A 242 -14.57 10.54 -5.91
CA PHE A 242 -16.01 10.42 -6.14
C PHE A 242 -16.62 11.71 -6.70
N ILE A 243 -16.26 12.87 -6.13
CA ILE A 243 -16.71 14.17 -6.67
C ILE A 243 -16.27 14.30 -8.12
N GLN A 244 -14.99 14.06 -8.43
CA GLN A 244 -14.47 14.14 -9.79
C GLN A 244 -15.23 13.21 -10.75
N PHE A 245 -15.43 11.95 -10.36
CA PHE A 245 -16.11 10.97 -11.19
C PHE A 245 -17.57 11.33 -11.49
N PHE A 246 -18.31 11.84 -10.50
CA PHE A 246 -19.74 12.12 -10.66
C PHE A 246 -20.07 13.52 -11.16
N THR A 247 -19.18 14.49 -11.00
CA THR A 247 -19.49 15.91 -11.27
C THR A 247 -18.58 16.55 -12.30
N ASP A 248 -17.46 15.92 -12.68
CA ASP A 248 -16.53 16.46 -13.68
C ASP A 248 -16.62 15.68 -15.01
N SER A 249 -17.53 16.10 -15.86
CA SER A 249 -17.73 15.48 -17.18
C SER A 249 -16.58 15.75 -18.16
N GLN A 250 -15.71 16.74 -17.88
CA GLN A 250 -14.57 17.09 -18.73
C GLN A 250 -13.31 16.31 -18.37
N PHE A 251 -13.25 15.75 -17.17
CA PHE A 251 -12.11 14.94 -16.76
C PHE A 251 -12.11 13.57 -17.44
N VAL A 252 -11.18 13.38 -18.36
CA VAL A 252 -10.91 12.08 -18.97
C VAL A 252 -9.59 11.55 -18.42
N SER A 253 -9.64 10.48 -17.62
CA SER A 253 -8.44 9.85 -17.06
C SER A 253 -7.56 9.24 -18.15
N HIS A 254 -6.23 9.36 -18.03
CA HIS A 254 -5.28 8.66 -18.90
C HIS A 254 -5.51 7.13 -18.94
N ARG A 255 -6.15 6.57 -17.91
CA ARG A 255 -6.50 5.14 -17.83
C ARG A 255 -7.53 4.69 -18.87
N THR A 256 -8.27 5.62 -19.48
CA THR A 256 -9.18 5.28 -20.58
C THR A 256 -8.44 4.76 -21.80
N GLU A 257 -7.17 5.14 -21.95
CA GLU A 257 -6.28 4.69 -23.02
C GLU A 257 -5.46 3.44 -22.65
N TRP A 258 -5.68 2.86 -21.47
CA TRP A 258 -4.97 1.62 -21.13
C TRP A 258 -5.34 0.52 -22.11
N GLU A 259 -4.33 -0.02 -22.77
CA GLU A 259 -4.47 -1.20 -23.60
C GLU A 259 -4.46 -2.44 -22.71
N LEU A 260 -5.65 -2.99 -22.49
CA LEU A 260 -5.80 -4.20 -21.71
C LEU A 260 -5.54 -5.41 -22.60
N SER A 261 -4.38 -6.03 -22.47
CA SER A 261 -4.14 -7.36 -23.02
C SER A 261 -4.84 -8.41 -22.16
N GLY A 262 -5.53 -9.36 -22.80
CA GLY A 262 -6.16 -10.47 -22.11
C GLY A 262 -5.27 -11.72 -22.13
N PHE A 263 -5.13 -12.38 -21.00
CA PHE A 263 -4.45 -13.67 -20.93
C PHE A 263 -5.29 -14.77 -21.61
N ALA A 264 -4.65 -15.59 -22.44
CA ALA A 264 -5.24 -16.85 -22.89
C ALA A 264 -5.44 -17.82 -21.70
N PHE A 265 -6.16 -18.91 -21.91
CA PHE A 265 -6.54 -19.82 -20.82
C PHE A 265 -5.36 -20.31 -19.96
N LYS A 266 -4.26 -20.77 -20.58
CA LYS A 266 -3.09 -21.27 -19.84
C LYS A 266 -2.37 -20.18 -19.02
N PRO A 267 -2.04 -19.00 -19.56
CA PRO A 267 -1.53 -17.87 -18.78
C PRO A 267 -2.51 -17.39 -17.68
N MET A 268 -3.81 -17.44 -17.92
CA MET A 268 -4.84 -17.15 -16.92
C MET A 268 -4.75 -18.08 -15.70
N LEU A 269 -4.67 -19.40 -15.95
CA LEU A 269 -4.50 -20.38 -14.87
C LEU A 269 -3.16 -20.22 -14.16
N HIS A 270 -2.08 -19.90 -14.89
CA HIS A 270 -0.78 -19.64 -14.30
C HIS A 270 -0.83 -18.41 -13.37
N ALA A 271 -1.47 -17.31 -13.81
CA ALA A 271 -1.63 -16.11 -12.97
C ALA A 271 -2.49 -16.38 -11.72
N ALA A 272 -3.53 -17.21 -11.84
CA ALA A 272 -4.34 -17.64 -10.70
C ALA A 272 -3.52 -18.51 -9.72
N PHE A 273 -2.74 -19.46 -10.24
CA PHE A 273 -1.86 -20.31 -9.44
C PHE A 273 -0.75 -19.52 -8.77
N ASP A 274 -0.13 -18.59 -9.48
CA ASP A 274 0.91 -17.71 -8.93
C ASP A 274 0.36 -16.85 -7.78
N LEU A 275 -0.81 -16.25 -7.96
CA LEU A 275 -1.49 -15.51 -6.88
C LEU A 275 -1.80 -16.42 -5.67
N PHE A 276 -2.24 -17.65 -5.92
CA PHE A 276 -2.52 -18.62 -4.85
C PHE A 276 -1.28 -19.00 -4.06
N MET A 277 -0.12 -19.19 -4.73
CA MET A 277 1.13 -19.64 -4.11
C MET A 277 1.93 -18.50 -3.49
N ASN A 278 2.03 -17.37 -4.18
CA ASN A 278 2.97 -16.29 -3.86
C ASN A 278 2.28 -15.03 -3.34
N GLY A 279 0.94 -14.90 -3.51
CA GLY A 279 0.24 -13.65 -3.20
C GLY A 279 0.45 -12.59 -4.27
N GLN A 280 0.28 -11.33 -3.89
CA GLN A 280 0.37 -10.20 -4.81
C GLN A 280 1.28 -9.12 -4.23
N TYR A 281 2.10 -8.51 -5.07
CA TYR A 281 3.15 -7.56 -4.69
C TYR A 281 2.64 -6.36 -3.87
N HIS A 282 1.51 -5.74 -4.27
CA HIS A 282 0.95 -4.60 -3.53
C HIS A 282 0.11 -4.99 -2.29
N ALA A 283 -0.14 -6.29 -2.12
CA ALA A 283 -0.87 -6.84 -0.99
C ALA A 283 -0.16 -8.09 -0.44
N PRO A 284 1.08 -7.91 0.09
CA PRO A 284 1.91 -9.02 0.49
C PRO A 284 1.23 -9.83 1.59
N SER A 285 1.23 -11.14 1.44
CA SER A 285 0.67 -12.08 2.41
C SER A 285 1.69 -13.04 2.99
N GLU A 286 2.83 -13.22 2.33
CA GLU A 286 3.99 -14.03 2.74
C GLU A 286 3.59 -15.38 3.38
N HIS A 287 2.53 -15.99 2.83
CA HIS A 287 1.82 -17.12 3.44
C HIS A 287 2.42 -18.49 3.11
N LEU A 288 3.49 -18.56 2.32
CA LEU A 288 4.11 -19.83 1.91
C LEU A 288 4.39 -20.79 3.08
N PRO A 289 4.95 -20.34 4.23
CA PRO A 289 5.13 -21.24 5.38
C PRO A 289 3.81 -21.80 5.90
N LEU A 290 2.75 -21.00 5.97
CA LEU A 290 1.42 -21.47 6.40
C LEU A 290 0.87 -22.49 5.42
N LEU A 291 1.00 -22.23 4.10
CA LEU A 291 0.54 -23.13 3.05
C LEU A 291 1.23 -24.50 3.12
N LEU A 292 2.53 -24.55 3.44
CA LEU A 292 3.25 -25.82 3.60
C LEU A 292 2.74 -26.66 4.79
N PHE A 293 2.35 -26.02 5.90
CA PHE A 293 1.86 -26.73 7.08
C PHE A 293 0.37 -27.09 7.01
N ILE A 294 -0.45 -26.34 6.27
CA ILE A 294 -1.91 -26.58 6.17
C ILE A 294 -2.24 -28.00 5.74
N PRO A 295 -1.69 -28.57 4.64
CA PRO A 295 -2.02 -29.95 4.23
C PRO A 295 -1.69 -30.98 5.31
N ILE A 296 -0.54 -30.82 5.96
CA ILE A 296 -0.10 -31.72 7.05
C ILE A 296 -1.10 -31.68 8.20
N LEU A 297 -1.48 -30.48 8.66
CA LEU A 297 -2.44 -30.28 9.74
C LEU A 297 -3.83 -30.82 9.38
N VAL A 298 -4.27 -30.62 8.13
CA VAL A 298 -5.57 -31.14 7.63
C VAL A 298 -5.58 -32.67 7.60
N ILE A 299 -4.54 -33.31 7.04
CA ILE A 299 -4.44 -34.78 6.98
C ILE A 299 -4.45 -35.39 8.40
N ILE A 300 -3.70 -34.79 9.32
CA ILE A 300 -3.63 -35.25 10.70
C ILE A 300 -4.97 -35.08 11.41
N ASN A 301 -5.65 -33.94 11.20
CA ASN A 301 -6.95 -33.66 11.82
C ASN A 301 -8.08 -34.48 11.18
N TRP A 302 -7.97 -34.78 9.88
CA TRP A 302 -8.91 -35.66 9.16
C TRP A 302 -9.04 -37.03 9.85
N LYS A 303 -7.90 -37.65 10.11
CA LYS A 303 -7.83 -38.95 10.83
C LYS A 303 -8.39 -38.88 12.27
N SER A 304 -8.53 -37.67 12.83
CA SER A 304 -9.07 -37.46 14.19
C SER A 304 -10.56 -37.10 14.19
N GLY A 305 -11.22 -37.06 13.02
CA GLY A 305 -12.64 -36.70 12.88
C GLY A 305 -12.95 -35.21 13.08
N VAL A 306 -11.92 -34.36 13.19
CA VAL A 306 -12.11 -32.92 13.39
C VAL A 306 -12.20 -32.22 12.02
N HIS A 307 -13.40 -31.85 11.62
CA HIS A 307 -13.65 -31.09 10.39
C HIS A 307 -14.20 -29.71 10.72
N ASP A 308 -13.36 -28.66 10.61
CA ASP A 308 -13.85 -27.30 10.78
C ASP A 308 -14.39 -26.77 9.44
N ARG A 309 -15.72 -26.62 9.36
CA ARG A 309 -16.39 -26.06 8.16
C ARG A 309 -15.86 -24.69 7.79
N LYS A 310 -15.40 -23.88 8.76
CA LYS A 310 -14.88 -22.54 8.52
C LYS A 310 -13.56 -22.60 7.76
N PHE A 311 -12.71 -23.59 8.06
CA PHE A 311 -11.50 -23.85 7.28
C PHE A 311 -11.80 -24.04 5.80
N TRP A 312 -12.73 -24.95 5.46
CA TRP A 312 -13.07 -25.24 4.08
C TRP A 312 -13.68 -24.05 3.35
N LEU A 313 -14.54 -23.28 4.02
CA LEU A 313 -15.12 -22.05 3.45
C LEU A 313 -14.04 -21.02 3.14
N LEU A 314 -13.06 -20.83 4.02
CA LEU A 314 -11.94 -19.92 3.78
C LEU A 314 -11.05 -20.40 2.63
N LEU A 315 -10.70 -21.69 2.60
CA LEU A 315 -9.87 -22.25 1.53
C LEU A 315 -10.53 -22.12 0.16
N VAL A 316 -11.83 -22.45 0.06
CA VAL A 316 -12.60 -22.27 -1.17
C VAL A 316 -12.66 -20.79 -1.55
N GLY A 317 -12.83 -19.89 -0.58
CA GLY A 317 -12.80 -18.44 -0.80
C GLY A 317 -11.45 -17.97 -1.35
N ILE A 318 -10.32 -18.42 -0.76
CA ILE A 318 -8.97 -18.10 -1.22
C ILE A 318 -8.75 -18.57 -2.66
N ILE A 319 -9.11 -19.83 -2.97
CA ILE A 319 -9.02 -20.39 -4.33
C ILE A 319 -9.93 -19.60 -5.29
N GLY A 320 -11.15 -19.26 -4.86
CA GLY A 320 -12.10 -18.47 -5.65
C GLY A 320 -11.56 -17.09 -6.00
N VAL A 321 -10.92 -16.42 -5.05
CA VAL A 321 -10.27 -15.09 -5.28
C VAL A 321 -9.11 -15.22 -6.27
N ALA A 322 -8.27 -16.26 -6.14
CA ALA A 322 -7.16 -16.50 -7.08
C ALA A 322 -7.69 -16.72 -8.50
N PHE A 323 -8.68 -17.59 -8.64
CA PHE A 323 -9.29 -17.86 -9.94
C PHE A 323 -9.97 -16.62 -10.53
N PHE A 324 -10.72 -15.85 -9.70
CA PHE A 324 -11.37 -14.62 -10.14
C PHE A 324 -10.35 -13.59 -10.63
N ALA A 325 -9.23 -13.40 -9.92
CA ALA A 325 -8.18 -12.47 -10.32
C ALA A 325 -7.52 -12.88 -11.64
N GLY A 326 -7.22 -14.18 -11.83
CA GLY A 326 -6.73 -14.70 -13.09
C GLY A 326 -7.74 -14.52 -14.23
N TRP A 327 -9.01 -14.88 -13.99
CA TRP A 327 -10.09 -14.72 -14.96
C TRP A 327 -10.31 -13.24 -15.35
N TYR A 328 -10.28 -12.32 -14.38
CA TYR A 328 -10.48 -10.90 -14.62
C TYR A 328 -9.43 -10.31 -15.59
N LYS A 329 -8.22 -10.87 -15.61
CA LYS A 329 -7.13 -10.48 -16.52
C LYS A 329 -7.14 -11.26 -17.84
N SER A 330 -8.10 -12.17 -18.06
CA SER A 330 -8.17 -13.02 -19.25
C SER A 330 -8.87 -12.35 -20.43
N ILE A 331 -8.68 -12.94 -21.62
CA ILE A 331 -9.43 -12.57 -22.83
C ILE A 331 -10.95 -12.76 -22.65
N TYR A 332 -11.37 -13.67 -21.77
CA TYR A 332 -12.79 -13.95 -21.53
C TYR A 332 -13.48 -12.79 -20.78
N ALA A 333 -12.77 -12.12 -19.89
CA ALA A 333 -13.27 -10.94 -19.19
C ALA A 333 -13.00 -9.63 -19.97
N LEU A 334 -12.10 -9.65 -20.96
CA LEU A 334 -11.65 -8.47 -21.69
C LEU A 334 -12.81 -7.76 -22.41
N ASN A 335 -13.69 -8.49 -23.06
CA ASN A 335 -14.84 -7.91 -23.76
C ASN A 335 -15.77 -7.16 -22.80
N VAL A 336 -16.00 -7.72 -21.59
CA VAL A 336 -16.82 -7.07 -20.56
C VAL A 336 -16.14 -5.81 -20.05
N ARG A 337 -14.84 -5.86 -19.81
CA ARG A 337 -14.05 -4.71 -19.34
C ARG A 337 -14.00 -3.59 -20.39
N ASN A 338 -13.86 -3.92 -21.66
CA ASN A 338 -13.85 -2.94 -22.75
C ASN A 338 -15.23 -2.33 -23.00
N ALA A 339 -16.31 -3.10 -22.82
CA ALA A 339 -17.69 -2.61 -23.00
C ALA A 339 -18.14 -1.65 -21.87
N ILE A 340 -17.51 -1.73 -20.70
CA ILE A 340 -17.87 -0.92 -19.54
C ILE A 340 -16.64 -0.06 -19.13
N PRO A 341 -16.59 1.23 -19.53
CA PRO A 341 -15.42 2.10 -19.31
C PRO A 341 -14.95 2.15 -17.85
N PHE A 342 -15.88 2.10 -16.90
CA PHE A 342 -15.57 2.03 -15.47
C PHE A 342 -14.71 0.80 -15.11
N LEU A 343 -15.01 -0.38 -15.66
CA LEU A 343 -14.24 -1.60 -15.41
C LEU A 343 -12.87 -1.59 -16.08
N LYS A 344 -12.64 -0.74 -17.07
CA LYS A 344 -11.33 -0.54 -17.67
C LYS A 344 -10.40 0.22 -16.74
N ALA A 345 -10.91 1.24 -16.05
CA ALA A 345 -10.15 2.08 -15.14
C ALA A 345 -10.08 1.52 -13.71
N PHE A 346 -11.08 0.73 -13.29
CA PHE A 346 -11.22 0.22 -11.94
C PHE A 346 -10.85 -1.27 -11.84
N GLN A 347 -9.95 -1.60 -10.93
CA GLN A 347 -9.42 -2.97 -10.78
C GLN A 347 -10.27 -3.80 -9.80
N LEU A 348 -11.34 -4.44 -10.30
CA LEU A 348 -12.21 -5.29 -9.47
C LEU A 348 -11.53 -6.56 -8.93
N ASP A 349 -10.40 -6.97 -9.47
CA ASP A 349 -9.67 -8.17 -9.04
C ASP A 349 -9.00 -8.03 -7.66
N ARG A 350 -9.05 -6.86 -7.03
CA ARG A 350 -8.37 -6.54 -5.76
C ARG A 350 -8.90 -7.28 -4.52
N PHE A 351 -9.71 -8.30 -4.66
CA PHE A 351 -10.07 -9.19 -3.53
C PHE A 351 -8.86 -9.85 -2.87
N TYR A 352 -7.75 -9.97 -3.57
CA TYR A 352 -6.48 -10.49 -3.02
C TYR A 352 -5.89 -9.61 -1.88
N PHE A 353 -6.35 -8.38 -1.71
CA PHE A 353 -6.00 -7.57 -0.53
C PHE A 353 -6.46 -8.20 0.80
N LEU A 354 -7.39 -9.14 0.74
CA LEU A 354 -7.88 -9.88 1.90
C LEU A 354 -7.02 -11.12 2.23
N TYR A 355 -6.05 -11.49 1.36
CA TYR A 355 -5.30 -12.75 1.42
C TYR A 355 -4.52 -12.92 2.71
N ALA A 356 -3.79 -11.91 3.17
CA ALA A 356 -2.97 -12.01 4.38
C ALA A 356 -3.79 -12.48 5.58
N VAL A 357 -4.96 -11.87 5.79
CA VAL A 357 -5.87 -12.25 6.88
C VAL A 357 -6.54 -13.60 6.61
N ALA A 358 -6.96 -13.84 5.36
CA ALA A 358 -7.63 -15.09 4.99
C ALA A 358 -6.73 -16.31 5.20
N TRP A 359 -5.45 -16.25 4.80
CA TRP A 359 -4.48 -17.34 5.01
C TRP A 359 -4.18 -17.61 6.48
N ILE A 360 -4.02 -16.53 7.28
CA ILE A 360 -3.80 -16.69 8.73
C ILE A 360 -5.02 -17.32 9.39
N LEU A 361 -6.24 -16.90 9.03
CA LEU A 361 -7.46 -17.52 9.55
C LEU A 361 -7.63 -18.96 9.07
N CYS A 362 -7.31 -19.26 7.82
CA CYS A 362 -7.31 -20.61 7.27
C CYS A 362 -6.38 -21.53 8.07
N TYR A 363 -5.13 -21.09 8.29
CA TYR A 363 -4.15 -21.78 9.11
C TYR A 363 -4.63 -21.94 10.56
N PHE A 364 -5.17 -20.87 11.16
CA PHE A 364 -5.68 -20.87 12.52
C PHE A 364 -6.77 -21.94 12.74
N TYR A 365 -7.67 -22.13 11.76
CA TYR A 365 -8.68 -23.17 11.82
C TYR A 365 -8.11 -24.57 11.54
N ALA A 366 -7.19 -24.73 10.60
CA ALA A 366 -6.51 -26.00 10.34
C ALA A 366 -5.69 -26.50 11.53
N SER A 367 -5.17 -25.55 12.34
CA SER A 367 -4.29 -25.85 13.50
C SER A 367 -5.02 -26.19 14.79
N ARG A 368 -6.36 -26.25 14.78
CA ARG A 368 -7.13 -26.61 15.99
C ARG A 368 -6.93 -28.07 16.36
N SER A 369 -6.48 -28.32 17.57
CA SER A 369 -6.30 -29.68 18.10
C SER A 369 -6.10 -29.66 19.60
N ASP A 370 -6.62 -30.67 20.29
CA ASP A 370 -6.44 -30.89 21.73
C ASP A 370 -5.16 -31.68 22.04
N ARG A 371 -4.51 -32.28 21.01
CA ARG A 371 -3.32 -33.11 21.19
C ARG A 371 -2.05 -32.25 21.26
N PRO A 372 -1.20 -32.36 22.32
CA PRO A 372 -0.03 -31.50 22.48
C PRO A 372 0.91 -31.50 21.30
N TRP A 373 1.27 -32.67 20.74
CA TRP A 373 2.19 -32.74 19.59
C TRP A 373 1.70 -32.03 18.33
N LYS A 374 0.36 -31.98 18.09
CA LYS A 374 -0.23 -31.24 16.99
C LYS A 374 -0.17 -29.73 17.25
N GLN A 375 -0.29 -29.32 18.50
CA GLN A 375 -0.11 -27.92 18.89
C GLN A 375 1.35 -27.47 18.72
N TYR A 376 2.33 -28.34 18.99
CA TYR A 376 3.74 -28.07 18.65
C TYR A 376 3.96 -27.90 17.15
N LEU A 377 3.38 -28.77 16.32
CA LEU A 377 3.46 -28.65 14.88
C LEU A 377 2.84 -27.35 14.38
N ALA A 378 1.68 -26.97 14.92
CA ALA A 378 1.03 -25.69 14.63
C ALA A 378 1.88 -24.50 15.11
N LEU A 379 2.56 -24.61 16.23
CA LEU A 379 3.50 -23.59 16.69
C LEU A 379 4.68 -23.42 15.73
N CYS A 380 5.26 -24.53 15.23
CA CYS A 380 6.34 -24.48 14.24
C CYS A 380 5.94 -23.74 12.96
N GLY A 381 4.75 -23.98 12.43
CA GLY A 381 4.27 -23.27 11.24
C GLY A 381 4.00 -21.78 11.51
N ALA A 382 3.44 -21.42 12.67
CA ALA A 382 3.24 -20.03 13.07
C ALA A 382 4.58 -19.29 13.28
N PHE A 383 5.56 -19.95 13.89
CA PHE A 383 6.91 -19.43 14.05
C PHE A 383 7.62 -19.26 12.69
N GLY A 384 7.52 -20.28 11.81
CA GLY A 384 8.07 -20.22 10.45
C GLY A 384 7.49 -19.04 9.65
N PHE A 385 6.18 -18.80 9.76
CA PHE A 385 5.55 -17.64 9.16
C PHE A 385 6.10 -16.31 9.72
N CYS A 386 6.25 -16.22 11.03
CA CYS A 386 6.80 -15.01 11.68
C CYS A 386 8.22 -14.70 11.17
N ILE A 387 9.10 -15.70 11.15
CA ILE A 387 10.48 -15.52 10.65
C ILE A 387 10.49 -15.17 9.17
N PHE A 388 9.65 -15.83 8.37
CA PHE A 388 9.56 -15.56 6.94
C PHE A 388 9.07 -14.14 6.64
N ALA A 389 8.06 -13.65 7.37
CA ALA A 389 7.57 -12.28 7.24
C ALA A 389 8.64 -11.25 7.60
N LEU A 390 9.42 -11.49 8.67
CA LEU A 390 10.58 -10.65 9.03
C LEU A 390 11.65 -10.65 7.94
N ALA A 391 12.00 -11.83 7.40
CA ALA A 391 13.02 -11.98 6.37
C ALA A 391 12.62 -11.34 5.02
N LYS A 392 11.32 -11.24 4.74
CA LYS A 392 10.78 -10.59 3.55
C LYS A 392 10.55 -9.09 3.70
N ASN A 393 10.66 -8.56 4.90
CA ASN A 393 10.48 -7.13 5.17
C ASN A 393 11.78 -6.36 4.93
N GLU A 394 12.07 -6.08 3.67
CA GLU A 394 13.29 -5.38 3.22
C GLU A 394 13.44 -3.98 3.86
N GLU A 395 12.32 -3.29 4.09
CA GLU A 395 12.28 -1.99 4.78
C GLU A 395 12.76 -2.13 6.25
N TRP A 396 12.20 -3.09 6.98
CA TRP A 396 12.59 -3.34 8.36
C TRP A 396 14.06 -3.80 8.46
N LEU A 397 14.48 -4.72 7.57
CA LEU A 397 15.87 -5.21 7.53
C LEU A 397 16.85 -4.06 7.27
N SER A 398 16.55 -3.18 6.32
CA SER A 398 17.41 -2.01 6.02
C SER A 398 17.54 -1.08 7.22
N ASN A 399 16.44 -0.85 7.93
CA ASN A 399 16.43 -0.03 9.13
C ASN A 399 17.22 -0.67 10.30
N VAL A 400 17.13 -2.00 10.48
CA VAL A 400 17.90 -2.73 11.50
C VAL A 400 19.41 -2.70 11.19
N ILE A 401 19.77 -2.90 9.92
CA ILE A 401 21.17 -2.95 9.49
C ILE A 401 21.78 -1.54 9.35
N GLY A 402 20.95 -0.51 9.21
CA GLY A 402 21.36 0.88 8.97
C GLY A 402 21.92 1.11 7.56
N LYS A 403 21.62 0.23 6.61
CA LYS A 403 22.02 0.35 5.20
C LYS A 403 21.01 -0.31 4.26
N LYS A 404 21.04 0.11 3.01
CA LYS A 404 20.22 -0.44 1.93
C LYS A 404 20.38 -1.97 1.83
N HIS A 405 19.29 -2.72 1.99
CA HIS A 405 19.25 -4.18 1.88
C HIS A 405 18.92 -4.65 0.45
N SER A 406 18.11 -3.88 -0.28
CA SER A 406 17.74 -4.19 -1.66
C SER A 406 17.54 -2.91 -2.48
N GLU A 407 17.48 -3.05 -3.83
CA GLU A 407 17.21 -1.94 -4.75
C GLU A 407 15.77 -1.38 -4.63
N ARG A 408 14.89 -2.04 -3.89
CA ARG A 408 13.49 -1.63 -3.70
C ARG A 408 13.29 -0.63 -2.59
N VAL A 409 14.29 -0.47 -1.72
CA VAL A 409 14.24 0.43 -0.56
C VAL A 409 15.34 1.48 -0.64
N GLU A 410 15.05 2.67 -0.11
CA GLU A 410 16.03 3.74 0.00
C GLU A 410 15.84 4.53 1.29
N ASN A 411 16.91 5.13 1.78
CA ASN A 411 16.89 6.04 2.88
C ASN A 411 16.23 7.36 2.46
N TRP A 412 15.39 7.91 3.31
CA TRP A 412 14.60 9.11 3.02
C TRP A 412 15.44 10.30 2.55
N ASP A 413 16.45 10.67 3.34
CA ASP A 413 17.28 11.85 3.04
C ASP A 413 18.13 11.64 1.80
N THR A 414 18.62 10.41 1.61
CA THR A 414 19.40 10.02 0.44
C THR A 414 18.54 9.99 -0.82
N TYR A 415 17.30 9.51 -0.75
CA TYR A 415 16.42 9.47 -1.91
C TYR A 415 16.08 10.86 -2.43
N TYR A 416 15.66 11.75 -1.53
CA TYR A 416 15.26 13.12 -1.89
C TYR A 416 16.41 14.13 -1.98
N GLY A 417 17.63 13.77 -1.58
CA GLY A 417 18.77 14.69 -1.57
C GLY A 417 18.62 15.84 -0.56
N VAL A 418 17.91 15.58 0.56
CA VAL A 418 17.55 16.60 1.56
C VAL A 418 18.79 17.34 2.08
N ASN A 419 19.90 16.63 2.32
CA ASN A 419 21.13 17.20 2.89
C ASN A 419 21.85 18.16 1.93
N LYS A 420 21.52 18.15 0.63
CA LYS A 420 22.13 18.98 -0.41
C LYS A 420 21.15 19.91 -1.12
N CYS A 421 19.93 20.01 -0.62
CA CYS A 421 18.89 20.85 -1.23
C CYS A 421 19.31 22.33 -1.31
N ASN A 422 20.06 22.85 -0.34
CA ASN A 422 20.54 24.24 -0.36
C ASN A 422 21.52 24.51 -1.50
N GLU A 423 22.37 23.54 -1.86
CA GLU A 423 23.27 23.66 -3.03
C GLU A 423 22.44 23.73 -4.33
N LEU A 424 21.37 22.94 -4.40
CA LEU A 424 20.45 22.97 -5.54
C LEU A 424 19.70 24.30 -5.64
N TYR A 425 19.22 24.85 -4.52
CA TYR A 425 18.50 26.13 -4.51
C TYR A 425 19.37 27.31 -4.95
N VAL A 426 20.68 27.24 -4.76
CA VAL A 426 21.62 28.25 -5.29
C VAL A 426 21.72 28.16 -6.81
N LEU A 427 21.68 26.97 -7.41
CA LEU A 427 21.79 26.76 -8.85
C LEU A 427 20.46 27.01 -9.59
N ALA A 428 19.36 26.64 -8.96
CA ALA A 428 18.01 26.73 -9.53
C ALA A 428 17.02 26.99 -8.38
N GLU A 429 16.60 28.23 -8.21
CA GLU A 429 15.59 28.57 -7.20
C GLU A 429 14.22 28.00 -7.57
N PRO A 430 13.51 27.30 -6.67
CA PRO A 430 12.17 26.79 -6.95
C PRO A 430 11.18 27.94 -7.22
N GLN A 431 10.48 27.86 -8.34
CA GLN A 431 9.45 28.81 -8.73
C GLN A 431 8.31 28.06 -9.41
N HIS A 432 7.06 28.37 -9.09
CA HIS A 432 5.89 27.75 -9.73
C HIS A 432 5.79 27.98 -11.23
N THR A 433 6.38 29.07 -11.73
CA THR A 433 6.40 29.43 -13.15
C THR A 433 7.54 28.78 -13.94
N LYS A 434 8.50 28.16 -13.25
CA LYS A 434 9.66 27.47 -13.84
C LYS A 434 9.53 25.98 -13.60
N ARG A 435 9.27 25.23 -14.64
CA ARG A 435 9.10 23.78 -14.55
C ARG A 435 10.40 23.04 -14.82
N VAL A 436 10.50 21.85 -14.23
CA VAL A 436 11.66 20.97 -14.31
C VAL A 436 11.30 19.67 -15.00
N LEU A 437 12.20 19.15 -15.81
CA LEU A 437 12.19 17.80 -16.38
C LEU A 437 13.37 17.00 -15.77
N HIS A 438 13.16 15.74 -15.47
CA HIS A 438 14.19 14.87 -14.90
C HIS A 438 14.76 13.90 -15.92
N TYR A 439 16.06 13.64 -15.85
CA TYR A 439 16.76 12.68 -16.69
C TYR A 439 17.64 11.78 -15.85
N GLY A 440 17.23 10.51 -15.67
CA GLY A 440 17.92 9.55 -14.81
C GLY A 440 17.70 9.75 -13.30
N ILE A 441 16.86 10.72 -12.91
CA ILE A 441 16.45 10.97 -11.52
C ILE A 441 14.93 10.81 -11.46
N ASP A 442 14.42 10.30 -10.33
CA ASP A 442 12.97 10.21 -10.16
C ASP A 442 12.37 11.62 -10.00
N PRO A 443 11.30 11.95 -10.77
CA PRO A 443 10.66 13.27 -10.70
C PRO A 443 10.08 13.62 -9.33
N ALA A 444 9.77 12.63 -8.49
CA ALA A 444 9.34 12.85 -7.11
C ALA A 444 10.38 13.62 -6.29
N VAL A 445 11.66 13.51 -6.64
CA VAL A 445 12.75 14.26 -5.97
C VAL A 445 12.56 15.76 -6.15
N GLY A 446 12.42 16.23 -7.40
CA GLY A 446 12.19 17.65 -7.68
C GLY A 446 10.89 18.15 -7.05
N ALA A 447 9.81 17.41 -7.19
CA ALA A 447 8.52 17.77 -6.59
C ALA A 447 8.59 17.85 -5.06
N PHE A 448 9.27 16.91 -4.40
CA PHE A 448 9.47 16.94 -2.95
C PHE A 448 10.23 18.19 -2.50
N LEU A 449 11.25 18.59 -3.26
CA LEU A 449 12.06 19.77 -3.01
C LEU A 449 11.39 21.10 -3.44
N GLY A 450 10.15 21.06 -3.92
CA GLY A 450 9.34 22.26 -4.20
C GLY A 450 9.41 22.76 -5.65
N TYR A 451 9.99 21.99 -6.56
CA TYR A 451 9.99 22.34 -7.98
C TYR A 451 8.68 21.88 -8.67
N ALA A 452 8.16 22.73 -9.52
CA ALA A 452 7.08 22.32 -10.42
C ALA A 452 7.64 21.42 -11.53
N THR A 453 7.07 20.22 -11.74
CA THR A 453 7.58 19.23 -12.69
C THR A 453 6.67 19.07 -13.90
N VAL A 454 7.22 18.71 -15.06
CA VAL A 454 6.45 18.31 -16.25
C VAL A 454 6.30 16.80 -16.37
N ASP A 455 7.11 16.07 -15.65
CA ASP A 455 7.21 14.61 -15.57
C ASP A 455 6.83 14.08 -14.18
N GLY A 456 6.63 12.77 -14.04
CA GLY A 456 6.28 12.16 -12.77
C GLY A 456 5.59 10.81 -12.90
N TYR A 457 5.10 10.32 -11.76
CA TYR A 457 4.28 9.13 -11.67
C TYR A 457 2.98 9.45 -10.95
N HIS A 458 1.84 9.32 -11.62
CA HIS A 458 0.54 9.56 -11.02
C HIS A 458 -0.50 8.54 -11.47
N THR A 459 -1.24 8.00 -10.51
CA THR A 459 -2.19 6.92 -10.75
C THR A 459 -3.48 7.35 -11.45
N ASN A 460 -3.81 8.65 -11.44
CA ASN A 460 -5.02 9.19 -12.08
C ASN A 460 -4.83 10.67 -12.44
N TYR A 461 -4.69 10.99 -13.71
CA TYR A 461 -4.49 12.36 -14.19
C TYR A 461 -5.15 12.55 -15.58
N PRO A 462 -5.40 13.81 -16.03
CA PRO A 462 -6.03 14.08 -17.32
C PRO A 462 -5.23 13.52 -18.49
N VAL A 463 -5.89 12.81 -19.40
CA VAL A 463 -5.26 12.24 -20.61
C VAL A 463 -4.56 13.30 -21.47
N ALA A 464 -5.05 14.52 -21.48
CA ALA A 464 -4.41 15.64 -22.18
C ALA A 464 -2.98 15.91 -21.70
N LEU A 465 -2.67 15.72 -20.40
CA LEU A 465 -1.30 15.84 -19.89
C LEU A 465 -0.39 14.74 -20.43
N LYS A 466 -0.91 13.50 -20.58
CA LYS A 466 -0.18 12.41 -21.23
C LYS A 466 0.20 12.79 -22.66
N HIS A 467 -0.76 13.28 -23.44
CA HIS A 467 -0.52 13.69 -24.82
C HIS A 467 0.47 14.85 -24.90
N ASN A 468 0.32 15.87 -24.06
CA ASN A 468 1.25 16.99 -23.97
C ASN A 468 2.70 16.53 -23.70
N PHE A 469 2.86 15.59 -22.75
CA PHE A 469 4.17 15.02 -22.45
C PHE A 469 4.72 14.17 -23.59
N MET A 470 3.87 13.37 -24.25
CA MET A 470 4.29 12.60 -25.45
C MET A 470 4.73 13.50 -26.59
N GLU A 471 4.09 14.65 -26.81
CA GLU A 471 4.53 15.66 -27.78
C GLU A 471 5.88 16.27 -27.38
N LEU A 472 6.11 16.54 -26.09
CA LEU A 472 7.39 17.04 -25.57
C LEU A 472 8.54 16.08 -25.88
N ILE A 473 8.34 14.78 -25.64
CA ILE A 473 9.37 13.74 -25.82
C ILE A 473 9.26 12.99 -27.16
N ALA A 474 8.48 13.51 -28.14
CA ALA A 474 8.26 12.85 -29.42
C ALA A 474 9.57 12.46 -30.16
N PRO A 475 10.64 13.28 -30.16
CA PRO A 475 11.92 12.87 -30.73
C PRO A 475 12.51 11.64 -30.02
N ALA A 476 12.44 11.54 -28.68
CA ALA A 476 12.94 10.39 -27.93
C ALA A 476 12.12 9.12 -28.18
N LEU A 477 10.79 9.22 -28.34
CA LEU A 477 9.90 8.09 -28.60
C LEU A 477 10.21 7.39 -29.95
N LYS A 478 10.73 8.11 -30.95
CA LYS A 478 11.11 7.56 -32.24
C LYS A 478 12.27 6.56 -32.13
N PHE A 479 13.15 6.73 -31.14
CA PHE A 479 14.33 5.87 -30.92
C PHE A 479 14.10 4.77 -29.89
N ASN A 480 13.07 4.91 -29.05
CA ASN A 480 12.76 3.91 -28.01
C ASN A 480 11.32 3.37 -28.20
N LYS A 481 11.20 2.39 -29.10
CA LYS A 481 9.90 1.79 -29.43
C LYS A 481 9.24 1.12 -28.21
N ALA A 482 10.00 0.39 -27.40
CA ALA A 482 9.46 -0.28 -26.20
C ALA A 482 8.89 0.73 -25.19
N TYR A 483 9.58 1.86 -24.99
CA TYR A 483 9.05 2.91 -24.13
C TYR A 483 7.83 3.61 -24.75
N SER A 484 7.84 3.82 -26.08
CA SER A 484 6.68 4.37 -26.80
C SER A 484 5.43 3.48 -26.63
N GLU A 485 5.57 2.17 -26.75
CA GLU A 485 4.49 1.22 -26.49
C GLU A 485 4.03 1.23 -25.03
N ASN A 486 4.97 1.31 -24.08
CA ASN A 486 4.65 1.37 -22.66
C ASN A 486 3.87 2.64 -22.27
N ILE A 487 4.32 3.82 -22.75
CA ILE A 487 3.62 5.07 -22.43
C ILE A 487 2.23 5.13 -23.09
N GLN A 488 2.07 4.56 -24.28
CA GLN A 488 0.77 4.47 -24.94
C GLN A 488 -0.18 3.55 -24.18
N SER A 489 0.28 2.34 -23.84
CA SER A 489 -0.56 1.28 -23.27
C SER A 489 -0.84 1.44 -21.78
N TRP A 490 0.06 2.07 -21.02
CA TRP A 490 -0.05 2.27 -19.57
C TRP A 490 0.06 3.75 -19.19
N GLY A 491 1.21 4.37 -19.40
CA GLY A 491 1.42 5.80 -19.27
C GLY A 491 1.22 6.42 -17.89
N SER A 492 1.20 5.66 -16.79
CA SER A 492 1.08 6.25 -15.45
C SER A 492 2.37 6.91 -14.98
N LYS A 493 3.52 6.49 -15.50
CA LYS A 493 4.84 7.11 -15.26
C LYS A 493 5.31 7.82 -16.53
N LEU A 494 5.36 9.14 -16.48
CA LEU A 494 5.83 10.00 -17.55
C LEU A 494 7.26 10.44 -17.23
N VAL A 495 8.27 9.91 -17.91
CA VAL A 495 9.69 10.26 -17.72
C VAL A 495 10.40 10.31 -19.07
N LEU A 496 11.48 11.06 -19.16
CA LEU A 496 12.32 11.07 -20.36
C LEU A 496 13.18 9.80 -20.39
N PRO A 497 13.11 8.98 -21.46
CA PRO A 497 13.92 7.75 -21.55
C PRO A 497 15.40 8.07 -21.71
N ILE A 498 16.24 7.34 -20.97
CA ILE A 498 17.70 7.46 -21.03
C ILE A 498 18.19 6.79 -22.30
N ASN A 499 19.12 7.44 -23.00
CA ASN A 499 19.84 6.86 -24.14
C ASN A 499 21.35 6.75 -23.84
N ALA A 500 22.05 5.93 -24.62
CA ALA A 500 23.46 5.61 -24.38
C ALA A 500 24.43 6.80 -24.53
N LYS A 501 24.01 7.86 -25.23
CA LYS A 501 24.83 9.07 -25.43
C LYS A 501 24.51 10.17 -24.42
N HIS A 502 23.52 9.97 -23.56
CA HIS A 502 22.99 11.03 -22.68
C HIS A 502 22.60 12.31 -23.42
N GLU A 503 22.07 12.15 -24.62
CA GLU A 503 21.55 13.22 -25.44
C GLU A 503 20.09 13.52 -25.09
N ILE A 504 19.75 14.78 -24.92
CA ILE A 504 18.38 15.22 -24.66
C ILE A 504 17.61 15.41 -25.96
N LEU A 505 16.64 14.54 -26.20
CA LEU A 505 15.80 14.52 -27.40
C LEU A 505 14.41 15.03 -27.07
N LEU A 506 14.20 16.36 -27.22
CA LEU A 506 12.93 17.05 -26.94
C LEU A 506 12.41 17.80 -28.15
N ASN A 507 11.11 18.02 -28.17
CA ASN A 507 10.49 19.08 -28.95
C ASN A 507 10.64 20.40 -28.17
N TRP A 508 11.60 21.25 -28.57
CA TRP A 508 11.97 22.45 -27.85
C TRP A 508 10.88 23.54 -27.91
N GLU A 509 10.09 23.60 -28.96
CA GLU A 509 8.93 24.52 -29.03
C GLU A 509 7.90 24.09 -27.96
N ARG A 510 7.63 22.77 -27.86
CA ARG A 510 6.73 22.26 -26.85
C ARG A 510 7.27 22.47 -25.44
N ALA A 511 8.58 22.33 -25.24
CA ALA A 511 9.25 22.62 -23.97
C ALA A 511 8.99 24.07 -23.51
N LYS A 512 9.14 25.03 -24.41
CA LYS A 512 8.84 26.45 -24.14
C LYS A 512 7.35 26.67 -23.78
N MET A 513 6.44 26.07 -24.55
CA MET A 513 5.00 26.16 -24.26
C MET A 513 4.62 25.56 -22.90
N MET A 514 5.31 24.51 -22.44
CA MET A 514 5.14 23.90 -21.13
C MET A 514 5.91 24.61 -20.00
N GLN A 515 6.55 25.76 -20.28
CA GLN A 515 7.35 26.55 -19.32
C GLN A 515 8.51 25.73 -18.71
N LEU A 516 9.06 24.79 -19.48
CA LEU A 516 10.24 24.05 -19.07
C LEU A 516 11.44 25.00 -18.98
N SER A 517 12.04 25.10 -17.81
CA SER A 517 13.14 26.03 -17.53
C SER A 517 14.42 25.29 -17.14
N TYR A 518 14.30 24.12 -16.50
CA TYR A 518 15.45 23.35 -16.04
C TYR A 518 15.35 21.89 -16.43
N ILE A 519 16.51 21.27 -16.63
CA ILE A 519 16.65 19.81 -16.68
C ILE A 519 17.55 19.40 -15.52
N PHE A 520 17.05 18.51 -14.67
CA PHE A 520 17.82 17.87 -13.60
C PHE A 520 18.27 16.49 -14.09
N SER A 521 19.58 16.30 -14.22
CA SER A 521 20.16 15.09 -14.81
C SER A 521 21.11 14.38 -13.85
N ALA A 522 21.00 13.05 -13.76
CA ALA A 522 22.01 12.20 -13.10
C ALA A 522 23.29 12.07 -13.92
N TYR A 523 23.26 12.47 -15.18
CA TYR A 523 24.35 12.31 -16.13
C TYR A 523 24.79 13.67 -16.69
N GLU A 524 26.08 13.78 -17.02
CA GLU A 524 26.52 14.90 -17.85
C GLU A 524 25.95 14.71 -19.26
N LEU A 525 25.24 15.73 -19.75
CA LEU A 525 24.56 15.69 -21.02
C LEU A 525 25.50 16.04 -22.18
N GLU A 526 25.28 15.45 -23.33
CA GLU A 526 25.93 15.86 -24.56
C GLU A 526 25.61 17.34 -24.87
N LYS A 527 26.58 18.08 -25.42
CA LYS A 527 26.41 19.52 -25.71
C LYS A 527 25.20 19.75 -26.59
N ASN A 528 24.37 20.69 -26.16
CA ASN A 528 23.13 21.05 -26.84
C ASN A 528 22.98 22.58 -26.82
N GLU A 529 22.66 23.19 -27.99
CA GLU A 529 22.52 24.63 -28.13
C GLU A 529 21.37 25.23 -27.30
N HIS A 530 20.41 24.38 -26.91
CA HIS A 530 19.26 24.79 -26.10
C HIS A 530 19.51 24.74 -24.59
N LEU A 531 20.68 24.22 -24.15
CA LEU A 531 20.95 23.95 -22.75
C LEU A 531 22.25 24.61 -22.30
N ASN A 532 22.19 25.26 -21.14
CA ASN A 532 23.33 25.81 -20.42
C ASN A 532 23.54 25.10 -19.09
N LEU A 533 24.72 24.51 -18.86
CA LEU A 533 25.07 23.90 -17.58
C LEU A 533 25.27 24.99 -16.51
N LYS A 534 24.39 25.03 -15.50
CA LYS A 534 24.48 25.94 -14.35
C LYS A 534 25.47 25.44 -13.30
N GLY A 535 25.56 24.13 -13.14
CA GLY A 535 26.46 23.53 -12.17
C GLY A 535 26.22 22.05 -11.96
N LYS A 536 27.10 21.46 -11.15
CA LYS A 536 27.09 20.07 -10.74
C LYS A 536 27.12 19.97 -9.22
N ILE A 537 26.27 19.12 -8.63
CA ILE A 537 26.29 18.78 -7.21
C ILE A 537 26.70 17.32 -7.10
N PRO A 538 27.93 17.00 -6.63
CA PRO A 538 28.41 15.63 -6.56
C PRO A 538 27.67 14.84 -5.46
N ASN A 539 27.37 13.57 -5.73
CA ASN A 539 26.66 12.65 -4.82
C ASN A 539 25.40 13.29 -4.22
N PHE A 540 24.57 13.90 -5.07
CA PHE A 540 23.39 14.64 -4.63
C PHE A 540 22.39 13.75 -3.88
N ASN A 541 22.09 12.58 -4.44
CA ASN A 541 21.13 11.63 -3.89
C ASN A 541 21.48 10.19 -4.30
N SER A 542 20.55 9.25 -4.08
CA SER A 542 20.74 7.83 -4.44
C SER A 542 20.93 7.58 -5.93
N PHE A 543 20.59 8.52 -6.80
CA PHE A 543 20.82 8.43 -8.25
C PHE A 543 22.21 8.91 -8.66
N GLY A 544 23.01 9.48 -7.74
CA GLY A 544 24.36 9.94 -7.95
C GLY A 544 24.52 11.45 -7.97
N ASP A 545 25.33 11.95 -8.91
CA ASP A 545 25.55 13.38 -9.11
C ASP A 545 24.30 14.04 -9.69
N LEU A 546 24.11 15.32 -9.42
CA LEU A 546 23.07 16.12 -10.05
C LEU A 546 23.69 17.19 -10.93
N TYR A 547 23.42 17.15 -12.21
CA TYR A 547 23.74 18.22 -13.16
C TYR A 547 22.48 19.05 -13.39
N VAL A 548 22.61 20.37 -13.21
CA VAL A 548 21.53 21.34 -13.40
C VAL A 548 21.75 22.08 -14.69
N TYR A 549 20.82 21.92 -15.65
CA TYR A 549 20.84 22.63 -16.92
C TYR A 549 19.68 23.62 -16.97
N GLU A 550 19.94 24.84 -17.45
CA GLU A 550 18.91 25.84 -17.75
C GLU A 550 18.64 25.87 -19.26
N LEU A 551 17.38 26.03 -19.65
CA LEU A 551 17.01 26.20 -21.05
C LEU A 551 17.28 27.63 -21.48
N ASN A 552 17.85 27.77 -22.72
CA ASN A 552 18.15 29.06 -23.37
C ASN A 552 16.90 29.77 -23.90
#